data_3bdc8c21e6423fe83f4823a45d977492
#
_entry.id   3bdc8c21e6423fe83f4823a45d977492
#
_cell.length_a   1.000
_cell.length_b   1.000
_cell.length_c   1.000
_cell.angle_alpha   90.00
_cell.angle_beta   90.00
_cell.angle_gamma   90.00
#
_symmetry.space_group_name_H-M   'P 1'
#
loop_
_entity.id
_entity.type
_entity.pdbx_description
1 polymer ?
#
loop_
_entity_poly.entity_id
_entity_poly.type
_entity_poly.pdbx_seq_one_letter_code
_entity_poly.pdbx_strand_id
1 'polypeptide(L)'
;MNDVIKALFYGLVEGVTEWLPVSSTGHIILVSAIPGFNLESRFGSAFWDFFMVIIQLGAILAVILKFFKKLNPLSLKLTKENRNSIWKMWLKIIIGCIPAGLAGVLLEILLNDEQTKMLNSPIVVACTLIIYGVFFIIMERYQKKKQKEYLKSLAGQNLPANPYAYKYQSTESLSYLTCLYIGLFQMLSIIPGTSRSGVTILSALLFGASRSAATEYSFFLSIPIMLGASLIKLISFIKDGTVLTASMNIYLWFGIISAFLVSLVVIKKLMGWVKKHTFEGFGYYRICLGALIVVLFCCNVIA
;
A
#
# COMPACT_ATOMS: atom_id res chain seq x y z
N MET A 1 -6.72 23.41 17.65
CA MET A 1 -5.43 22.97 17.05
C MET A 1 -5.35 23.55 15.65
N ASN A 2 -4.20 24.07 15.24
CA ASN A 2 -4.00 24.73 13.94
C ASN A 2 -4.20 23.71 12.79
N ASP A 3 -4.84 24.13 11.70
CA ASP A 3 -5.08 23.30 10.51
C ASP A 3 -3.79 22.71 9.92
N VAL A 4 -2.69 23.46 9.97
CA VAL A 4 -1.37 22.99 9.55
C VAL A 4 -0.92 21.76 10.34
N ILE A 5 -1.08 21.75 11.67
CA ILE A 5 -0.68 20.63 12.51
C ILE A 5 -1.50 19.39 12.20
N LYS A 6 -2.82 19.54 11.99
CA LYS A 6 -3.70 18.42 11.62
C LYS A 6 -3.33 17.87 10.25
N ALA A 7 -3.08 18.74 9.27
CA ALA A 7 -2.66 18.34 7.92
C ALA A 7 -1.34 17.56 7.95
N LEU A 8 -0.34 18.07 8.69
CA LEU A 8 0.94 17.38 8.89
C LEU A 8 0.75 16.01 9.54
N PHE A 9 -0.17 15.89 10.50
CA PHE A 9 -0.45 14.63 11.18
C PHE A 9 -1.10 13.60 10.24
N TYR A 10 -2.08 14.00 9.40
CA TYR A 10 -2.63 13.12 8.38
C TYR A 10 -1.56 12.65 7.39
N GLY A 11 -0.72 13.56 6.90
CA GLY A 11 0.38 13.22 6.01
C GLY A 11 1.42 12.30 6.67
N LEU A 12 1.69 12.48 7.97
CA LEU A 12 2.56 11.58 8.74
C LEU A 12 1.97 10.17 8.82
N VAL A 13 0.70 10.07 9.19
CA VAL A 13 0.00 8.77 9.28
C VAL A 13 0.01 8.07 7.93
N GLU A 14 -0.36 8.77 6.87
CA GLU A 14 -0.35 8.25 5.50
C GLU A 14 1.05 7.81 5.08
N GLY A 15 2.05 8.68 5.25
CA GLY A 15 3.43 8.40 4.86
C GLY A 15 4.08 7.24 5.59
N VAL A 16 3.63 6.92 6.82
CA VAL A 16 4.05 5.73 7.56
C VAL A 16 3.29 4.50 7.10
N THR A 17 1.97 4.57 7.06
CA THR A 17 1.11 3.38 7.00
C THR A 17 0.88 2.87 5.58
N GLU A 18 1.08 3.71 4.56
CA GLU A 18 0.91 3.31 3.17
C GLU A 18 1.94 2.26 2.72
N TRP A 19 3.18 2.37 3.18
CA TRP A 19 4.26 1.46 2.79
C TRP A 19 4.36 0.23 3.66
N LEU A 20 3.94 0.34 4.91
CA LEU A 20 3.85 -0.78 5.82
C LEU A 20 2.60 -1.61 5.52
N PRO A 21 2.65 -2.94 5.64
CA PRO A 21 1.47 -3.76 5.36
C PRO A 21 0.49 -3.74 6.54
N VAL A 22 0.10 -2.53 7.02
CA VAL A 22 -0.72 -2.33 8.24
C VAL A 22 -2.08 -1.67 7.99
N SER A 23 -2.37 -1.25 6.75
CA SER A 23 -3.57 -0.52 6.32
C SER A 23 -3.62 0.93 6.78
N SER A 24 -3.43 1.87 5.85
CA SER A 24 -3.61 3.30 6.07
C SER A 24 -5.06 3.62 6.46
N THR A 25 -6.05 3.00 5.81
CA THR A 25 -7.48 3.19 6.10
C THR A 25 -7.81 2.95 7.58
N GLY A 26 -7.32 1.86 8.18
CA GLY A 26 -7.58 1.57 9.60
C GLY A 26 -7.03 2.66 10.54
N HIS A 27 -5.88 3.22 10.22
CA HIS A 27 -5.28 4.31 11.00
C HIS A 27 -6.02 5.63 10.82
N ILE A 28 -6.45 5.92 9.60
CA ILE A 28 -7.20 7.14 9.30
C ILE A 28 -8.55 7.15 10.02
N ILE A 29 -9.24 6.00 10.13
CA ILE A 29 -10.47 5.88 10.93
C ILE A 29 -10.19 6.31 12.38
N LEU A 30 -9.09 5.82 12.98
CA LEU A 30 -8.72 6.20 14.35
C LEU A 30 -8.38 7.68 14.47
N VAL A 31 -7.67 8.25 13.48
CA VAL A 31 -7.37 9.69 13.46
C VAL A 31 -8.64 10.52 13.35
N SER A 32 -9.58 10.12 12.51
CA SER A 32 -10.86 10.83 12.33
C SER A 32 -11.73 10.80 13.60
N ALA A 33 -11.55 9.80 14.46
CA ALA A 33 -12.23 9.70 15.74
C ALA A 33 -11.71 10.70 16.80
N ILE A 34 -10.50 11.27 16.58
CA ILE A 34 -9.96 12.27 17.50
C ILE A 34 -10.79 13.57 17.37
N PRO A 35 -11.26 14.17 18.49
CA PRO A 35 -12.03 15.40 18.43
C PRO A 35 -11.36 16.50 17.61
N GLY A 36 -12.09 17.03 16.63
CA GLY A 36 -11.62 18.08 15.74
C GLY A 36 -10.70 17.63 14.59
N PHE A 37 -10.46 16.32 14.40
CA PHE A 37 -9.74 15.78 13.23
C PHE A 37 -10.67 15.31 12.12
N ASN A 38 -11.95 15.10 12.36
CA ASN A 38 -12.87 14.67 11.32
C ASN A 38 -13.02 15.74 10.23
N LEU A 39 -12.37 15.53 9.08
CA LEU A 39 -12.41 16.44 7.94
C LEU A 39 -13.69 16.31 7.13
N GLU A 40 -14.31 15.13 7.11
CA GLU A 40 -15.58 14.89 6.41
C GLU A 40 -16.69 15.73 7.05
N SER A 41 -16.82 15.73 8.38
CA SER A 41 -17.79 16.56 9.07
C SER A 41 -17.53 18.06 8.93
N ARG A 42 -16.28 18.45 8.66
CA ARG A 42 -15.87 19.87 8.52
C ARG A 42 -16.00 20.42 7.11
N PHE A 43 -15.67 19.65 6.10
CA PHE A 43 -15.53 20.09 4.71
C PHE A 43 -16.39 19.30 3.72
N GLY A 44 -17.12 18.30 4.18
CA GLY A 44 -17.94 17.41 3.36
C GLY A 44 -17.20 16.22 2.79
N SER A 45 -17.96 15.23 2.33
CA SER A 45 -17.46 13.95 1.80
C SER A 45 -16.62 14.13 0.52
N ALA A 46 -17.04 15.04 -0.37
CA ALA A 46 -16.31 15.30 -1.62
C ALA A 46 -14.85 15.74 -1.36
N PHE A 47 -14.64 16.67 -0.42
CA PHE A 47 -13.28 17.07 -0.04
C PHE A 47 -12.54 15.96 0.69
N TRP A 48 -13.21 15.23 1.58
CA TRP A 48 -12.61 14.11 2.31
C TRP A 48 -12.05 13.05 1.37
N ASP A 49 -12.87 12.56 0.45
CA ASP A 49 -12.47 11.56 -0.54
C ASP A 49 -11.31 12.03 -1.43
N PHE A 50 -11.39 13.28 -1.86
CA PHE A 50 -10.32 13.91 -2.64
C PHE A 50 -9.03 14.01 -1.85
N PHE A 51 -9.08 14.53 -0.61
CA PHE A 51 -7.94 14.69 0.28
C PHE A 51 -7.22 13.37 0.53
N MET A 52 -7.98 12.32 0.88
CA MET A 52 -7.43 10.99 1.18
C MET A 52 -6.60 10.41 0.04
N VAL A 53 -7.02 10.64 -1.19
CA VAL A 53 -6.33 10.09 -2.36
C VAL A 53 -5.18 11.02 -2.80
N ILE A 54 -5.34 12.33 -2.64
CA ILE A 54 -4.33 13.31 -3.06
C ILE A 54 -3.09 13.29 -2.16
N ILE A 55 -3.23 13.08 -0.85
CA ILE A 55 -2.05 12.98 0.03
C ILE A 55 -1.17 11.78 -0.34
N GLN A 56 -1.73 10.73 -0.94
CA GLN A 56 -1.00 9.58 -1.46
C GLN A 56 -0.04 9.97 -2.60
N LEU A 57 -0.30 11.04 -3.34
CA LEU A 57 0.64 11.53 -4.37
C LEU A 57 2.00 11.92 -3.75
N GLY A 58 2.00 12.50 -2.55
CA GLY A 58 3.22 12.76 -1.81
C GLY A 58 3.99 11.46 -1.54
N ALA A 59 3.29 10.44 -1.08
CA ALA A 59 3.87 9.12 -0.83
C ALA A 59 4.45 8.49 -2.11
N ILE A 60 3.72 8.54 -3.24
CA ILE A 60 4.20 8.01 -4.54
C ILE A 60 5.46 8.73 -5.02
N LEU A 61 5.52 10.05 -4.89
CA LEU A 61 6.70 10.82 -5.27
C LEU A 61 7.96 10.35 -4.51
N ALA A 62 7.81 9.92 -3.26
CA ALA A 62 8.90 9.35 -2.48
C ALA A 62 9.41 8.02 -3.08
N VAL A 63 8.54 7.15 -3.58
CA VAL A 63 8.93 5.92 -4.29
C VAL A 63 9.66 6.25 -5.57
N ILE A 64 9.08 7.13 -6.40
CA ILE A 64 9.68 7.52 -7.68
C ILE A 64 11.08 8.08 -7.44
N LEU A 65 11.25 8.97 -6.47
CA LEU A 65 12.55 9.56 -6.14
C LEU A 65 13.53 8.50 -5.63
N LYS A 66 13.09 7.63 -4.70
CA LYS A 66 13.93 6.60 -4.08
C LYS A 66 14.42 5.57 -5.10
N PHE A 67 13.57 5.17 -6.04
CA PHE A 67 13.87 4.16 -7.04
C PHE A 67 14.08 4.74 -8.44
N PHE A 68 14.35 6.05 -8.53
CA PHE A 68 14.46 6.77 -9.81
C PHE A 68 15.37 6.07 -10.82
N LYS A 69 16.55 5.61 -10.38
CA LYS A 69 17.50 4.90 -11.25
C LYS A 69 16.98 3.57 -11.79
N LYS A 70 16.11 2.88 -11.04
CA LYS A 70 15.49 1.62 -11.45
C LYS A 70 14.25 1.82 -12.32
N LEU A 71 13.63 3.00 -12.26
CA LEU A 71 12.35 3.29 -12.92
C LEU A 71 12.52 4.21 -14.15
N ASN A 72 13.61 4.96 -14.28
CA ASN A 72 13.81 5.90 -15.37
C ASN A 72 14.52 5.27 -16.58
N PRO A 73 13.80 4.92 -17.67
CA PRO A 73 14.38 4.39 -18.89
C PRO A 73 15.02 5.46 -19.80
N LEU A 74 14.77 6.76 -19.50
CA LEU A 74 15.14 7.86 -20.37
C LEU A 74 16.55 8.41 -20.10
N SER A 75 17.26 7.88 -19.11
CA SER A 75 18.61 8.33 -18.77
C SER A 75 19.57 8.06 -19.94
N LEU A 76 20.27 9.10 -20.38
CA LEU A 76 21.25 9.03 -21.48
C LEU A 76 22.49 8.19 -21.16
N LYS A 77 22.74 7.93 -19.86
CA LYS A 77 23.89 7.15 -19.37
C LYS A 77 23.64 5.63 -19.38
N LEU A 78 22.45 5.18 -19.74
CA LEU A 78 22.10 3.76 -19.75
C LEU A 78 22.58 3.06 -21.01
N THR A 79 23.12 1.84 -20.85
CA THR A 79 23.31 0.91 -21.95
C THR A 79 21.95 0.47 -22.53
N LYS A 80 21.93 0.01 -23.78
CA LYS A 80 20.70 -0.51 -24.43
C LYS A 80 20.08 -1.66 -23.62
N GLU A 81 20.90 -2.53 -23.06
CA GLU A 81 20.47 -3.66 -22.23
C GLU A 81 19.79 -3.20 -20.93
N ASN A 82 20.40 -2.25 -20.20
CA ASN A 82 19.83 -1.71 -18.98
C ASN A 82 18.52 -0.96 -19.26
N ARG A 83 18.43 -0.22 -20.34
CA ARG A 83 17.18 0.44 -20.77
C ARG A 83 16.08 -0.57 -21.06
N ASN A 84 16.39 -1.65 -21.79
CA ASN A 84 15.43 -2.72 -22.05
C ASN A 84 14.98 -3.44 -20.78
N SER A 85 15.87 -3.62 -19.81
CA SER A 85 15.51 -4.20 -18.50
C SER A 85 14.50 -3.32 -17.75
N ILE A 86 14.67 -1.99 -17.77
CA ILE A 86 13.73 -1.05 -17.16
C ILE A 86 12.37 -1.08 -17.89
N TRP A 87 12.33 -1.12 -19.21
CA TRP A 87 11.08 -1.26 -19.96
C TRP A 87 10.35 -2.58 -19.68
N LYS A 88 11.10 -3.70 -19.56
CA LYS A 88 10.53 -4.98 -19.12
C LYS A 88 9.95 -4.90 -17.71
N MET A 89 10.59 -4.14 -16.81
CA MET A 89 10.05 -3.88 -15.47
C MET A 89 8.74 -3.10 -15.54
N TRP A 90 8.67 -2.03 -16.34
CA TRP A 90 7.42 -1.28 -16.53
C TRP A 90 6.31 -2.15 -17.13
N LEU A 91 6.62 -3.03 -18.08
CA LEU A 91 5.64 -3.97 -18.62
C LEU A 91 5.09 -4.91 -17.52
N LYS A 92 5.95 -5.41 -16.63
CA LYS A 92 5.54 -6.22 -15.47
C LYS A 92 4.65 -5.44 -14.51
N ILE A 93 4.97 -4.18 -14.25
CA ILE A 93 4.16 -3.28 -13.41
C ILE A 93 2.78 -3.08 -14.04
N ILE A 94 2.71 -2.77 -15.33
CA ILE A 94 1.45 -2.58 -16.05
C ILE A 94 0.59 -3.86 -16.01
N ILE A 95 1.18 -5.03 -16.32
CA ILE A 95 0.47 -6.33 -16.25
C ILE A 95 -0.08 -6.57 -14.85
N GLY A 96 0.68 -6.27 -13.79
CA GLY A 96 0.22 -6.40 -12.42
C GLY A 96 -0.85 -5.37 -12.00
N CYS A 97 -0.93 -4.22 -12.70
CA CYS A 97 -1.93 -3.19 -12.40
C CYS A 97 -3.27 -3.41 -13.12
N ILE A 98 -3.27 -4.06 -14.28
CA ILE A 98 -4.49 -4.24 -15.11
C ILE A 98 -5.65 -4.84 -14.31
N PRO A 99 -5.51 -5.99 -13.61
CA PRO A 99 -6.66 -6.59 -12.91
C PRO A 99 -7.29 -5.66 -11.88
N ALA A 100 -6.47 -5.08 -11.02
CA ALA A 100 -6.95 -4.19 -9.95
C ALA A 100 -7.49 -2.86 -10.51
N GLY A 101 -6.87 -2.32 -11.56
CA GLY A 101 -7.35 -1.12 -12.25
C GLY A 101 -8.71 -1.32 -12.88
N LEU A 102 -8.90 -2.42 -13.60
CA LEU A 102 -10.20 -2.75 -14.21
C LEU A 102 -11.28 -3.00 -13.13
N ALA A 103 -10.94 -3.74 -12.07
CA ALA A 103 -11.87 -3.99 -10.98
C ALA A 103 -12.26 -2.71 -10.23
N GLY A 104 -11.31 -1.78 -10.01
CA GLY A 104 -11.58 -0.51 -9.36
C GLY A 104 -12.54 0.36 -10.18
N VAL A 105 -12.29 0.52 -11.49
CA VAL A 105 -13.18 1.26 -12.39
C VAL A 105 -14.56 0.59 -12.47
N LEU A 106 -14.62 -0.73 -12.56
CA LEU A 106 -15.89 -1.46 -12.62
C LEU A 106 -16.70 -1.27 -11.35
N LEU A 107 -16.08 -1.31 -10.18
CA LEU A 107 -16.76 -1.10 -8.91
C LEU A 107 -17.26 0.34 -8.73
N GLU A 108 -16.48 1.34 -9.16
CA GLU A 108 -16.93 2.75 -9.15
C GLU A 108 -18.20 2.95 -10.02
N ILE A 109 -18.36 2.15 -11.08
CA ILE A 109 -19.55 2.20 -11.95
C ILE A 109 -20.73 1.41 -11.37
N LEU A 110 -20.45 0.26 -10.73
CA LEU A 110 -21.49 -0.68 -10.29
C LEU A 110 -22.03 -0.40 -8.88
N LEU A 111 -21.20 0.13 -7.97
CA LEU A 111 -21.61 0.39 -6.60
C LEU A 111 -22.29 1.76 -6.49
N ASN A 112 -23.42 1.77 -5.78
CA ASN A 112 -24.06 3.01 -5.35
C ASN A 112 -23.44 3.53 -4.04
N ASP A 113 -23.81 4.76 -3.65
CA ASP A 113 -23.26 5.42 -2.45
C ASP A 113 -23.53 4.64 -1.17
N GLU A 114 -24.68 3.97 -1.05
CA GLU A 114 -25.04 3.19 0.12
C GLU A 114 -24.15 1.94 0.26
N GLN A 115 -23.94 1.21 -0.84
CA GLN A 115 -23.07 0.05 -0.90
C GLN A 115 -21.60 0.44 -0.62
N THR A 116 -21.18 1.57 -1.14
CA THR A 116 -19.83 2.12 -0.90
C THR A 116 -19.64 2.46 0.58
N LYS A 117 -20.65 3.08 1.23
CA LYS A 117 -20.62 3.35 2.68
C LYS A 117 -20.57 2.07 3.50
N MET A 118 -21.36 1.05 3.15
CA MET A 118 -21.31 -0.25 3.83
C MET A 118 -19.93 -0.89 3.73
N LEU A 119 -19.31 -0.83 2.56
CA LEU A 119 -17.97 -1.37 2.35
C LEU A 119 -16.91 -0.64 3.21
N ASN A 120 -17.05 0.67 3.34
CA ASN A 120 -16.13 1.53 4.10
C ASN A 120 -16.41 1.51 5.62
N SER A 121 -17.36 0.69 6.10
CA SER A 121 -17.68 0.64 7.52
C SER A 121 -16.49 0.18 8.39
N PRO A 122 -16.36 0.72 9.61
CA PRO A 122 -15.27 0.33 10.53
C PRO A 122 -15.22 -1.17 10.81
N ILE A 123 -16.35 -1.86 10.80
CA ILE A 123 -16.43 -3.31 11.01
C ILE A 123 -15.79 -4.07 9.86
N VAL A 124 -16.05 -3.70 8.59
CA VAL A 124 -15.40 -4.32 7.43
C VAL A 124 -13.89 -4.12 7.50
N VAL A 125 -13.44 -2.91 7.84
CA VAL A 125 -12.02 -2.60 8.01
C VAL A 125 -11.40 -3.44 9.12
N ALA A 126 -12.06 -3.58 10.26
CA ALA A 126 -11.58 -4.39 11.37
C ALA A 126 -11.48 -5.88 11.02
N CYS A 127 -12.52 -6.43 10.36
CA CYS A 127 -12.52 -7.82 9.92
C CYS A 127 -11.37 -8.09 8.93
N THR A 128 -11.18 -7.23 7.94
CA THR A 128 -10.09 -7.38 6.96
C THR A 128 -8.72 -7.23 7.60
N LEU A 129 -8.55 -6.31 8.54
CA LEU A 129 -7.31 -6.19 9.32
C LEU A 129 -6.97 -7.49 10.04
N ILE A 130 -7.92 -8.10 10.74
CA ILE A 130 -7.73 -9.33 11.49
C ILE A 130 -7.42 -10.49 10.54
N ILE A 131 -8.22 -10.68 9.49
CA ILE A 131 -8.05 -11.75 8.50
C ILE A 131 -6.67 -11.69 7.86
N TYR A 132 -6.27 -10.54 7.34
CA TYR A 132 -4.95 -10.39 6.72
C TYR A 132 -3.82 -10.40 7.74
N GLY A 133 -4.07 -9.98 8.99
CA GLY A 133 -3.12 -10.18 10.09
C GLY A 133 -2.80 -11.65 10.31
N VAL A 134 -3.82 -12.51 10.33
CA VAL A 134 -3.66 -13.97 10.43
C VAL A 134 -2.93 -14.52 9.21
N PHE A 135 -3.26 -14.07 7.99
CA PHE A 135 -2.57 -14.51 6.77
C PHE A 135 -1.08 -14.16 6.79
N PHE A 136 -0.68 -13.00 7.29
CA PHE A 136 0.74 -12.65 7.46
C PHE A 136 1.47 -13.63 8.39
N ILE A 137 0.87 -13.99 9.52
CA ILE A 137 1.45 -14.92 10.47
C ILE A 137 1.58 -16.32 9.84
N ILE A 138 0.52 -16.82 9.19
CA ILE A 138 0.53 -18.12 8.52
C ILE A 138 1.58 -18.15 7.42
N MET A 139 1.63 -17.13 6.56
CA MET A 139 2.58 -17.04 5.46
C MET A 139 4.03 -17.05 5.95
N GLU A 140 4.35 -16.27 6.97
CA GLU A 140 5.71 -16.22 7.50
C GLU A 140 6.12 -17.54 8.18
N ARG A 141 5.21 -18.21 8.88
CA ARG A 141 5.47 -19.53 9.44
C ARG A 141 5.68 -20.58 8.34
N TYR A 142 4.89 -20.54 7.26
CA TYR A 142 5.07 -21.38 6.09
C TYR A 142 6.44 -21.15 5.43
N GLN A 143 6.84 -19.89 5.23
CA GLN A 143 8.15 -19.54 4.67
C GLN A 143 9.31 -20.01 5.55
N LYS A 144 9.19 -19.86 6.88
CA LYS A 144 10.19 -20.36 7.84
C LYS A 144 10.32 -21.90 7.76
N LYS A 145 9.19 -22.63 7.68
CA LYS A 145 9.19 -24.09 7.53
C LYS A 145 9.87 -24.52 6.25
N LYS A 146 9.47 -23.93 5.12
CA LYS A 146 10.06 -24.20 3.79
C LYS A 146 11.56 -23.92 3.76
N GLN A 147 12.00 -22.83 4.36
CA GLN A 147 13.42 -22.49 4.48
C GLN A 147 14.19 -23.54 5.30
N LYS A 148 13.63 -24.00 6.42
CA LYS A 148 14.24 -25.03 7.26
C LYS A 148 14.36 -26.37 6.52
N GLU A 149 13.36 -26.76 5.76
CA GLU A 149 13.37 -27.99 4.94
C GLU A 149 14.42 -27.89 3.82
N TYR A 150 14.51 -26.74 3.15
CA TYR A 150 15.51 -26.49 2.13
C TYR A 150 16.94 -26.54 2.68
N LEU A 151 17.21 -25.92 3.83
CA LEU A 151 18.51 -26.00 4.48
C LEU A 151 18.89 -27.43 4.91
N LYS A 152 17.91 -28.22 5.36
CA LYS A 152 18.14 -29.63 5.67
C LYS A 152 18.49 -30.45 4.41
N SER A 153 17.90 -30.16 3.26
CA SER A 153 18.21 -30.85 2.00
C SER A 153 19.61 -30.54 1.47
N LEU A 154 20.20 -29.43 1.93
CA LEU A 154 21.57 -29.01 1.60
C LEU A 154 22.61 -29.51 2.63
N ALA A 155 22.20 -30.18 3.70
CA ALA A 155 23.12 -30.68 4.72
C ALA A 155 24.11 -31.66 4.11
N GLY A 156 25.41 -31.39 4.28
CA GLY A 156 26.48 -32.21 3.69
C GLY A 156 26.93 -31.79 2.27
N GLN A 157 26.32 -30.76 1.69
CA GLN A 157 26.72 -30.19 0.42
C GLN A 157 27.36 -28.81 0.62
N ASN A 158 28.19 -28.34 -0.33
CA ASN A 158 28.63 -26.96 -0.34
C ASN A 158 27.41 -26.04 -0.47
N LEU A 159 27.24 -25.14 0.52
CA LEU A 159 26.12 -24.20 0.51
C LEU A 159 26.18 -23.35 -0.78
N PRO A 160 25.08 -23.25 -1.54
CA PRO A 160 25.02 -22.36 -2.68
C PRO A 160 25.22 -20.90 -2.22
N ALA A 161 25.72 -20.04 -3.11
CA ALA A 161 25.90 -18.62 -2.83
C ALA A 161 24.64 -17.92 -2.29
N ASN A 162 23.48 -18.51 -2.54
CA ASN A 162 22.19 -18.07 -2.00
C ASN A 162 21.46 -19.24 -1.29
N PRO A 163 21.57 -19.35 0.04
CA PRO A 163 20.97 -20.43 0.81
C PRO A 163 19.48 -20.28 1.04
N TYR A 164 18.78 -19.36 0.35
CA TYR A 164 17.34 -19.14 0.52
C TYR A 164 16.51 -19.84 -0.54
N ALA A 165 15.43 -20.50 -0.12
CA ALA A 165 14.48 -21.22 -0.97
C ALA A 165 13.54 -20.30 -1.78
N TYR A 166 13.95 -19.07 -2.09
CA TYR A 166 13.14 -18.14 -2.89
C TYR A 166 13.33 -18.40 -4.39
N LYS A 167 12.21 -18.46 -5.12
CA LYS A 167 12.20 -18.56 -6.56
C LYS A 167 12.66 -17.26 -7.22
N TYR A 168 12.29 -16.12 -6.63
CA TYR A 168 12.57 -14.79 -7.14
C TYR A 168 13.31 -13.96 -6.08
N GLN A 169 14.55 -13.62 -6.35
CA GLN A 169 15.41 -12.86 -5.43
C GLN A 169 15.29 -11.35 -5.61
N SER A 170 14.93 -10.91 -6.81
CA SER A 170 14.77 -9.49 -7.17
C SER A 170 13.49 -9.28 -7.99
N THR A 171 13.07 -8.02 -8.10
CA THR A 171 11.91 -7.63 -8.91
C THR A 171 12.12 -7.94 -10.40
N GLU A 172 13.36 -7.82 -10.89
CA GLU A 172 13.72 -8.12 -12.26
C GLU A 172 13.53 -9.61 -12.61
N SER A 173 13.70 -10.50 -11.62
CA SER A 173 13.55 -11.95 -11.81
C SER A 173 12.11 -12.44 -11.85
N LEU A 174 11.12 -11.63 -11.40
CA LEU A 174 9.70 -12.00 -11.44
C LEU A 174 9.26 -12.35 -12.86
N SER A 175 8.47 -13.42 -13.03
CA SER A 175 7.87 -13.73 -14.33
C SER A 175 6.64 -12.84 -14.59
N TYR A 176 6.29 -12.62 -15.84
CA TYR A 176 5.07 -11.88 -16.23
C TYR A 176 3.80 -12.53 -15.66
N LEU A 177 3.75 -13.86 -15.67
CA LEU A 177 2.62 -14.61 -15.11
C LEU A 177 2.51 -14.41 -13.59
N THR A 178 3.63 -14.40 -12.87
CA THR A 178 3.65 -14.09 -11.43
C THR A 178 3.17 -12.67 -11.17
N CYS A 179 3.59 -11.71 -11.99
CA CYS A 179 3.12 -10.32 -11.90
C CYS A 179 1.61 -10.20 -12.12
N LEU A 180 1.06 -10.95 -13.09
CA LEU A 180 -0.38 -11.02 -13.32
C LEU A 180 -1.12 -11.60 -12.11
N TYR A 181 -0.64 -12.70 -11.53
CA TYR A 181 -1.24 -13.29 -10.32
C TYR A 181 -1.20 -12.33 -9.14
N ILE A 182 -0.08 -11.63 -8.92
CA ILE A 182 -0.01 -10.59 -7.88
C ILE A 182 -1.07 -9.50 -8.14
N GLY A 183 -1.27 -9.12 -9.41
CA GLY A 183 -2.30 -8.16 -9.83
C GLY A 183 -3.73 -8.65 -9.57
N LEU A 184 -4.01 -9.94 -9.82
CA LEU A 184 -5.30 -10.55 -9.47
C LEU A 184 -5.57 -10.51 -7.96
N PHE A 185 -4.57 -10.85 -7.15
CA PHE A 185 -4.69 -10.71 -5.70
C PHE A 185 -4.84 -9.25 -5.27
N GLN A 186 -4.19 -8.31 -5.98
CA GLN A 186 -4.33 -6.87 -5.70
C GLN A 186 -5.78 -6.38 -5.81
N MET A 187 -6.65 -7.01 -6.60
CA MET A 187 -8.08 -6.69 -6.63
C MET A 187 -8.72 -6.74 -5.24
N LEU A 188 -8.26 -7.62 -4.35
CA LEU A 188 -8.76 -7.71 -2.98
C LEU A 188 -8.49 -6.43 -2.16
N SER A 189 -7.54 -5.59 -2.59
CA SER A 189 -7.26 -4.31 -1.92
C SER A 189 -8.34 -3.26 -2.08
N ILE A 190 -9.32 -3.50 -2.95
CA ILE A 190 -10.52 -2.66 -3.09
C ILE A 190 -11.37 -2.74 -1.81
N ILE A 191 -11.34 -3.87 -1.11
CA ILE A 191 -12.02 -4.00 0.19
C ILE A 191 -11.20 -3.21 1.23
N PRO A 192 -11.79 -2.18 1.86
CA PRO A 192 -11.10 -1.35 2.85
C PRO A 192 -10.53 -2.18 4.01
N GLY A 193 -9.42 -1.74 4.55
CA GLY A 193 -8.71 -2.48 5.61
C GLY A 193 -7.76 -3.57 5.10
N THR A 194 -7.97 -4.11 3.89
CA THR A 194 -7.10 -5.15 3.30
C THR A 194 -5.65 -4.70 3.20
N SER A 195 -5.38 -3.45 2.88
CA SER A 195 -4.08 -2.87 2.55
C SER A 195 -3.53 -3.35 1.20
N ARG A 196 -3.41 -2.43 0.25
CA ARG A 196 -2.84 -2.72 -1.07
C ARG A 196 -1.42 -3.30 -0.95
N SER A 197 -0.53 -2.64 -0.16
CA SER A 197 0.81 -3.16 0.10
C SER A 197 0.78 -4.51 0.82
N GLY A 198 -0.17 -4.71 1.73
CA GLY A 198 -0.34 -5.97 2.43
C GLY A 198 -0.64 -7.14 1.49
N VAL A 199 -1.65 -7.01 0.64
CA VAL A 199 -2.05 -8.11 -0.26
C VAL A 199 -1.03 -8.37 -1.36
N THR A 200 -0.40 -7.33 -1.91
CA THR A 200 0.63 -7.50 -2.95
C THR A 200 1.92 -8.13 -2.40
N ILE A 201 2.32 -7.80 -1.18
CA ILE A 201 3.45 -8.46 -0.51
C ILE A 201 3.12 -9.93 -0.21
N LEU A 202 1.95 -10.22 0.40
CA LEU A 202 1.54 -11.59 0.71
C LEU A 202 1.48 -12.47 -0.53
N SER A 203 0.86 -11.98 -1.61
CA SER A 203 0.78 -12.74 -2.86
C SER A 203 2.15 -12.95 -3.50
N ALA A 204 3.02 -11.95 -3.51
CA ALA A 204 4.38 -12.10 -4.01
C ALA A 204 5.18 -13.14 -3.21
N LEU A 205 5.06 -13.15 -1.87
CA LEU A 205 5.65 -14.19 -1.01
C LEU A 205 5.08 -15.58 -1.32
N LEU A 206 3.76 -15.69 -1.52
CA LEU A 206 3.09 -16.94 -1.87
C LEU A 206 3.66 -17.54 -3.16
N PHE A 207 3.91 -16.69 -4.17
CA PHE A 207 4.51 -17.10 -5.45
C PHE A 207 6.04 -17.25 -5.42
N GLY A 208 6.65 -17.15 -4.25
CA GLY A 208 8.06 -17.47 -4.02
C GLY A 208 9.02 -16.29 -4.19
N ALA A 209 8.54 -15.05 -4.13
CA ALA A 209 9.43 -13.88 -4.08
C ALA A 209 10.09 -13.76 -2.70
N SER A 210 11.32 -13.24 -2.68
CA SER A 210 11.96 -12.82 -1.43
C SER A 210 11.20 -11.63 -0.82
N ARG A 211 11.33 -11.41 0.50
CA ARG A 211 10.69 -10.27 1.17
C ARG A 211 11.08 -8.94 0.55
N SER A 212 12.35 -8.79 0.16
CA SER A 212 12.84 -7.57 -0.51
C SER A 212 12.20 -7.38 -1.89
N ALA A 213 12.13 -8.44 -2.72
CA ALA A 213 11.53 -8.39 -4.04
C ALA A 213 10.01 -8.14 -3.94
N ALA A 214 9.32 -8.79 -3.01
CA ALA A 214 7.89 -8.60 -2.75
C ALA A 214 7.58 -7.15 -2.36
N THR A 215 8.34 -6.58 -1.44
CA THR A 215 8.16 -5.20 -0.97
C THR A 215 8.46 -4.18 -2.08
N GLU A 216 9.58 -4.35 -2.78
CA GLU A 216 9.97 -3.45 -3.87
C GLU A 216 8.95 -3.48 -5.01
N TYR A 217 8.48 -4.67 -5.42
CA TYR A 217 7.47 -4.80 -6.46
C TYR A 217 6.12 -4.21 -6.05
N SER A 218 5.72 -4.38 -4.78
CA SER A 218 4.53 -3.73 -4.22
C SER A 218 4.61 -2.20 -4.32
N PHE A 219 5.78 -1.61 -4.05
CA PHE A 219 6.00 -0.18 -4.23
C PHE A 219 5.87 0.27 -5.69
N PHE A 220 6.39 -0.51 -6.62
CA PHE A 220 6.30 -0.19 -8.05
C PHE A 220 4.86 -0.27 -8.56
N LEU A 221 4.08 -1.26 -8.12
CA LEU A 221 2.66 -1.38 -8.44
C LEU A 221 1.84 -0.18 -7.94
N SER A 222 2.27 0.46 -6.83
CA SER A 222 1.55 1.62 -6.29
C SER A 222 1.54 2.81 -7.27
N ILE A 223 2.59 2.99 -8.06
CA ILE A 223 2.76 4.17 -8.90
C ILE A 223 1.58 4.35 -9.86
N PRO A 224 1.30 3.42 -10.80
CA PRO A 224 0.19 3.63 -11.73
C PRO A 224 -1.19 3.52 -11.08
N ILE A 225 -1.36 2.64 -10.09
CA ILE A 225 -2.66 2.45 -9.42
C ILE A 225 -3.09 3.72 -8.67
N MET A 226 -2.20 4.26 -7.83
CA MET A 226 -2.54 5.45 -7.03
C MET A 226 -2.61 6.71 -7.89
N LEU A 227 -1.78 6.84 -8.93
CA LEU A 227 -1.92 7.93 -9.91
C LEU A 227 -3.28 7.85 -10.63
N GLY A 228 -3.70 6.67 -11.04
CA GLY A 228 -5.01 6.44 -11.66
C GLY A 228 -6.16 6.79 -10.72
N ALA A 229 -6.12 6.31 -9.48
CA ALA A 229 -7.12 6.63 -8.46
C ALA A 229 -7.17 8.14 -8.18
N SER A 230 -6.01 8.81 -8.07
CA SER A 230 -5.94 10.26 -7.85
C SER A 230 -6.55 11.05 -9.01
N LEU A 231 -6.33 10.59 -10.24
CA LEU A 231 -6.92 11.24 -11.43
C LEU A 231 -8.45 11.09 -11.45
N ILE A 232 -8.98 9.91 -11.13
CA ILE A 232 -10.42 9.66 -11.06
C ILE A 232 -11.06 10.57 -9.99
N LYS A 233 -10.52 10.60 -8.76
CA LYS A 233 -11.06 11.44 -7.69
C LYS A 233 -10.90 12.94 -7.97
N LEU A 234 -9.85 13.37 -8.66
CA LEU A 234 -9.71 14.75 -9.12
C LEU A 234 -10.81 15.12 -10.12
N ILE A 235 -11.11 14.24 -11.09
CA ILE A 235 -12.19 14.46 -12.06
C ILE A 235 -13.55 14.52 -11.35
N SER A 236 -13.82 13.61 -10.40
CA SER A 236 -15.06 13.65 -9.61
C SER A 236 -15.17 14.94 -8.81
N PHE A 237 -14.12 15.34 -8.11
CA PHE A 237 -14.10 16.56 -7.31
C PHE A 237 -14.38 17.83 -8.15
N ILE A 238 -13.81 17.91 -9.37
CA ILE A 238 -14.08 19.03 -10.29
C ILE A 238 -15.55 19.00 -10.76
N LYS A 239 -16.12 17.82 -11.06
CA LYS A 239 -17.52 17.68 -11.48
C LYS A 239 -18.50 18.06 -10.38
N ASP A 240 -18.17 17.81 -9.12
CA ASP A 240 -18.99 18.17 -7.96
C ASP A 240 -19.05 19.70 -7.73
N GLY A 241 -18.26 20.48 -8.47
CA GLY A 241 -18.26 21.96 -8.39
C GLY A 241 -17.74 22.49 -7.06
N THR A 242 -17.10 21.68 -6.23
CA THR A 242 -16.58 22.08 -4.92
C THR A 242 -15.39 23.04 -5.08
N VAL A 243 -15.52 24.24 -4.51
CA VAL A 243 -14.45 25.26 -4.55
C VAL A 243 -13.51 25.05 -3.37
N LEU A 244 -12.20 24.98 -3.66
CA LEU A 244 -11.17 24.83 -2.64
C LEU A 244 -11.05 26.11 -1.80
N THR A 245 -11.35 26.01 -0.51
CA THR A 245 -11.11 27.09 0.46
C THR A 245 -9.63 27.19 0.83
N ALA A 246 -9.24 28.30 1.47
CA ALA A 246 -7.88 28.47 1.98
C ALA A 246 -7.49 27.35 2.98
N SER A 247 -8.40 26.96 3.87
CA SER A 247 -8.18 25.86 4.81
C SER A 247 -7.99 24.51 4.10
N MET A 248 -8.82 24.20 3.11
CA MET A 248 -8.68 22.97 2.30
C MET A 248 -7.33 22.92 1.59
N ASN A 249 -6.85 24.02 1.02
CA ASN A 249 -5.53 24.12 0.42
C ASN A 249 -4.40 23.87 1.43
N ILE A 250 -4.52 24.35 2.67
CA ILE A 250 -3.57 24.06 3.74
C ILE A 250 -3.51 22.56 3.99
N TYR A 251 -4.65 21.89 4.15
CA TYR A 251 -4.68 20.42 4.34
C TYR A 251 -4.03 19.68 3.18
N LEU A 252 -4.33 20.05 1.92
CA LEU A 252 -3.75 19.38 0.74
C LEU A 252 -2.22 19.52 0.71
N TRP A 253 -1.70 20.75 0.73
CA TRP A 253 -0.28 20.96 0.55
C TRP A 253 0.56 20.44 1.73
N PHE A 254 0.17 20.75 2.96
CA PHE A 254 0.92 20.26 4.13
C PHE A 254 0.78 18.76 4.30
N GLY A 255 -0.38 18.18 3.97
CA GLY A 255 -0.59 16.74 3.95
C GLY A 255 0.32 16.03 2.93
N ILE A 256 0.36 16.52 1.67
CA ILE A 256 1.24 15.97 0.61
C ILE A 256 2.72 16.06 1.00
N ILE A 257 3.17 17.23 1.47
CA ILE A 257 4.57 17.45 1.85
C ILE A 257 4.96 16.53 3.01
N SER A 258 4.11 16.43 4.04
CA SER A 258 4.35 15.53 5.17
C SER A 258 4.39 14.07 4.73
N ALA A 259 3.42 13.62 3.93
CA ALA A 259 3.39 12.25 3.40
C ALA A 259 4.65 11.95 2.58
N PHE A 260 5.10 12.87 1.74
CA PHE A 260 6.33 12.73 0.96
C PHE A 260 7.58 12.55 1.84
N LEU A 261 7.81 13.49 2.77
CA LEU A 261 9.01 13.48 3.62
C LEU A 261 9.06 12.24 4.53
N VAL A 262 7.93 11.90 5.12
CA VAL A 262 7.81 10.71 5.98
C VAL A 262 8.01 9.44 5.17
N SER A 263 7.40 9.34 3.99
CA SER A 263 7.55 8.17 3.09
C SER A 263 9.00 7.94 2.67
N LEU A 264 9.78 8.97 2.39
CA LEU A 264 11.21 8.83 2.07
C LEU A 264 11.98 8.11 3.19
N VAL A 265 11.70 8.46 4.44
CA VAL A 265 12.32 7.84 5.62
C VAL A 265 11.84 6.40 5.80
N VAL A 266 10.51 6.21 5.73
CA VAL A 266 9.88 4.89 5.96
C VAL A 266 10.30 3.88 4.91
N ILE A 267 10.26 4.23 3.62
CA ILE A 267 10.68 3.34 2.52
C ILE A 267 12.14 2.91 2.71
N LYS A 268 13.03 3.85 3.05
CA LYS A 268 14.45 3.54 3.29
C LYS A 268 14.61 2.57 4.46
N LYS A 269 13.94 2.84 5.59
CA LYS A 269 14.00 1.99 6.79
C LYS A 269 13.38 0.62 6.54
N LEU A 270 12.21 0.56 5.89
CA LEU A 270 11.52 -0.69 5.61
C LEU A 270 12.33 -1.60 4.68
N MET A 271 12.92 -1.07 3.60
CA MET A 271 13.79 -1.84 2.71
C MET A 271 15.02 -2.42 3.41
N GLY A 272 15.55 -1.73 4.42
CA GLY A 272 16.60 -2.26 5.28
C GLY A 272 16.10 -3.34 6.25
N TRP A 273 14.92 -3.14 6.81
CA TRP A 273 14.30 -3.99 7.81
C TRP A 273 13.85 -5.35 7.24
N VAL A 274 13.22 -5.38 6.07
CA VAL A 274 12.71 -6.61 5.44
C VAL A 274 13.81 -7.61 5.04
N LYS A 275 15.06 -7.16 4.95
CA LYS A 275 16.22 -8.03 4.71
C LYS A 275 16.57 -8.91 5.91
N LYS A 276 16.23 -8.45 7.12
CA LYS A 276 16.64 -9.07 8.38
C LYS A 276 15.48 -9.63 9.20
N HIS A 277 14.26 -9.15 8.96
CA HIS A 277 13.09 -9.45 9.77
C HIS A 277 11.96 -10.05 8.94
N THR A 278 10.97 -10.62 9.63
CA THR A 278 9.77 -11.21 9.04
C THR A 278 8.58 -10.27 9.17
N PHE A 279 7.58 -10.42 8.33
CA PHE A 279 6.33 -9.65 8.42
C PHE A 279 5.39 -10.12 9.53
N GLU A 280 5.76 -11.13 10.32
CA GLU A 280 4.92 -11.69 11.39
C GLU A 280 4.48 -10.64 12.42
N GLY A 281 5.39 -9.69 12.77
CA GLY A 281 5.08 -8.58 13.67
C GLY A 281 3.98 -7.65 13.15
N PHE A 282 3.93 -7.42 11.84
CA PHE A 282 2.82 -6.65 11.24
C PHE A 282 1.50 -7.43 11.28
N GLY A 283 1.56 -8.77 11.22
CA GLY A 283 0.38 -9.61 11.42
C GLY A 283 -0.25 -9.39 12.79
N TYR A 284 0.54 -9.48 13.85
CA TYR A 284 0.06 -9.21 15.21
C TYR A 284 -0.46 -7.78 15.38
N TYR A 285 0.28 -6.79 14.85
CA TYR A 285 -0.14 -5.39 14.89
C TYR A 285 -1.51 -5.19 14.24
N ARG A 286 -1.76 -5.78 13.06
CA ARG A 286 -3.05 -5.69 12.36
C ARG A 286 -4.20 -6.29 13.17
N ILE A 287 -3.96 -7.43 13.83
CA ILE A 287 -4.98 -8.08 14.69
C ILE A 287 -5.31 -7.17 15.87
N CYS A 288 -4.31 -6.59 16.54
CA CYS A 288 -4.52 -5.66 17.64
C CYS A 288 -5.26 -4.39 17.17
N LEU A 289 -4.88 -3.84 16.01
CA LEU A 289 -5.53 -2.66 15.44
C LEU A 289 -7.00 -2.95 15.09
N GLY A 290 -7.28 -4.10 14.46
CA GLY A 290 -8.64 -4.52 14.12
C GLY A 290 -9.49 -4.73 15.39
N ALA A 291 -8.93 -5.38 16.41
CA ALA A 291 -9.61 -5.54 17.71
C ALA A 291 -9.91 -4.19 18.37
N LEU A 292 -8.97 -3.24 18.31
CA LEU A 292 -9.18 -1.88 18.82
C LEU A 292 -10.34 -1.18 18.11
N ILE A 293 -10.39 -1.27 16.78
CA ILE A 293 -11.48 -0.68 15.97
C ILE A 293 -12.83 -1.30 16.36
N VAL A 294 -12.91 -2.63 16.56
CA VAL A 294 -14.15 -3.29 17.04
C VAL A 294 -14.59 -2.74 18.38
N VAL A 295 -13.67 -2.62 19.35
CA VAL A 295 -13.98 -2.09 20.68
C VAL A 295 -14.50 -0.66 20.58
N LEU A 296 -13.84 0.22 19.83
CA LEU A 296 -14.26 1.62 19.66
C LEU A 296 -15.61 1.74 18.95
N PHE A 297 -15.88 0.85 17.98
CA PHE A 297 -17.18 0.77 17.32
C PHE A 297 -18.29 0.34 18.31
N CYS A 298 -18.06 -0.72 19.11
CA CYS A 298 -19.02 -1.17 20.12
C CYS A 298 -19.27 -0.12 21.24
N CYS A 299 -18.28 0.74 21.50
CA CYS A 299 -18.42 1.86 22.43
C CYS A 299 -19.03 3.12 21.80
N ASN A 300 -19.49 3.07 20.54
CA ASN A 300 -20.03 4.22 19.79
C ASN A 300 -19.06 5.43 19.70
N VAL A 301 -17.75 5.19 19.75
CA VAL A 301 -16.71 6.21 19.55
C VAL A 301 -16.47 6.48 18.06
N ILE A 302 -16.63 5.44 17.24
CA ILE A 302 -16.55 5.48 15.77
C ILE A 302 -17.82 4.88 15.17
N ALA A 303 -18.28 5.44 14.05
CA ALA A 303 -19.50 5.01 13.36
C ALA A 303 -19.22 4.44 11.97
#